data_00e8b9061fc82bb1e4b8ae8cf436dd45
#
_entry.id   00e8b9061fc82bb1e4b8ae8cf436dd45
#
_cell.length_a   1.000
_cell.length_b   1.000
_cell.length_c   1.000
_cell.angle_alpha   90.00
_cell.angle_beta   90.00
_cell.angle_gamma   90.00
#
_symmetry.space_group_name_H-M   'P 1'
#
loop_
_entity.id
_entity.type
_entity.pdbx_description
1 polymer ?
#
loop_
_entity_poly.entity_id
_entity_poly.type
_entity_poly.pdbx_seq_one_letter_code
_entity_poly.pdbx_strand_id
1 'polypeptide(L)'
;MPSISCFLWYNRAMKHFDTIVIGGGPAGMMATISSSFYGQKTLLIEKNRKLGKKLAGTGGGRCNVTNNGTLDDLMAGIPGNGRFLYSVFSQFDNHDIINFFTENGVKLKVEDHGRVFPASDKSRTIIEALE
;
A
#
# COMPACT_ATOMS: atom_id res chain seq x y z
N MET A 1 -35.44 -24.27 -27.23
CA MET A 1 -34.13 -24.94 -27.09
C MET A 1 -33.07 -23.85 -26.88
N PRO A 2 -32.40 -23.75 -25.75
CA PRO A 2 -31.31 -22.79 -25.57
C PRO A 2 -30.12 -23.26 -26.42
N SER A 3 -29.55 -22.36 -27.21
CA SER A 3 -28.49 -22.63 -28.16
C SER A 3 -27.19 -23.07 -27.46
N ILE A 4 -26.55 -24.06 -28.04
CA ILE A 4 -25.27 -24.69 -27.63
C ILE A 4 -24.09 -23.68 -27.55
N SER A 5 -24.27 -22.42 -27.91
CA SER A 5 -23.25 -21.37 -27.89
C SER A 5 -22.86 -20.90 -26.47
N CYS A 6 -23.62 -21.21 -25.45
CA CYS A 6 -23.30 -20.79 -24.07
C CYS A 6 -22.27 -21.69 -23.38
N PHE A 7 -22.02 -22.91 -23.89
CA PHE A 7 -21.10 -23.87 -23.28
C PHE A 7 -19.63 -23.74 -23.76
N LEU A 8 -19.37 -23.06 -24.86
CA LEU A 8 -18.01 -22.94 -25.42
C LEU A 8 -17.15 -21.85 -24.79
N TRP A 9 -17.72 -20.99 -23.91
CA TRP A 9 -16.98 -19.95 -23.19
C TRP A 9 -16.42 -20.39 -21.83
N TYR A 10 -16.76 -21.59 -21.37
CA TYR A 10 -16.36 -22.07 -20.04
C TYR A 10 -14.98 -22.75 -20.00
N ASN A 11 -14.29 -22.85 -21.15
CA ASN A 11 -13.00 -23.52 -21.24
C ASN A 11 -11.81 -22.56 -21.39
N ARG A 12 -11.94 -21.30 -20.95
CA ARG A 12 -10.77 -20.49 -20.69
C ARG A 12 -10.13 -21.01 -19.41
N ALA A 13 -8.88 -21.47 -19.52
CA ALA A 13 -8.08 -21.96 -18.41
C ALA A 13 -8.28 -21.04 -17.18
N MET A 14 -8.89 -21.55 -16.13
CA MET A 14 -9.07 -20.81 -14.88
C MET A 14 -7.69 -20.46 -14.35
N LYS A 15 -7.43 -19.17 -14.14
CA LYS A 15 -6.22 -18.74 -13.45
C LYS A 15 -6.45 -18.89 -11.95
N HIS A 16 -5.60 -19.67 -11.32
CA HIS A 16 -5.59 -19.83 -9.86
C HIS A 16 -4.68 -18.79 -9.23
N PHE A 17 -5.14 -18.19 -8.16
CA PHE A 17 -4.38 -17.30 -7.27
C PHE A 17 -4.56 -17.77 -5.84
N ASP A 18 -3.50 -17.68 -5.05
CA ASP A 18 -3.53 -18.03 -3.63
C ASP A 18 -4.18 -16.91 -2.82
N THR A 19 -3.95 -15.66 -3.23
CA THR A 19 -4.48 -14.47 -2.60
C THR A 19 -5.09 -13.52 -3.63
N ILE A 20 -6.24 -12.95 -3.31
CA ILE A 20 -6.87 -11.88 -4.09
C ILE A 20 -7.04 -10.66 -3.19
N VAL A 21 -6.43 -9.55 -3.57
CA VAL A 21 -6.53 -8.25 -2.89
C VAL A 21 -7.46 -7.34 -3.69
N ILE A 22 -8.45 -6.75 -3.02
CA ILE A 22 -9.41 -5.83 -3.65
C ILE A 22 -9.12 -4.41 -3.19
N GLY A 23 -8.77 -3.55 -4.14
CA GLY A 23 -8.46 -2.14 -3.93
C GLY A 23 -6.96 -1.84 -4.01
N GLY A 24 -6.56 -1.04 -5.00
CA GLY A 24 -5.19 -0.61 -5.26
C GLY A 24 -4.80 0.69 -4.53
N GLY A 25 -5.29 0.89 -3.31
CA GLY A 25 -4.79 1.92 -2.40
C GLY A 25 -3.52 1.46 -1.67
N PRO A 26 -2.91 2.30 -0.80
CA PRO A 26 -1.66 1.96 -0.12
C PRO A 26 -1.75 0.65 0.66
N ALA A 27 -2.83 0.42 1.39
CA ALA A 27 -3.03 -0.82 2.14
C ALA A 27 -3.11 -2.06 1.23
N GLY A 28 -3.83 -1.96 0.10
CA GLY A 28 -3.93 -3.07 -0.85
C GLY A 28 -2.62 -3.35 -1.58
N MET A 29 -1.88 -2.31 -1.95
CA MET A 29 -0.56 -2.47 -2.55
C MET A 29 0.42 -3.13 -1.56
N MET A 30 0.49 -2.67 -0.31
CA MET A 30 1.32 -3.30 0.73
C MET A 30 0.89 -4.74 1.03
N ALA A 31 -0.41 -5.03 1.10
CA ALA A 31 -0.91 -6.40 1.27
C ALA A 31 -0.50 -7.31 0.10
N THR A 32 -0.53 -6.80 -1.12
CA THR A 32 -0.08 -7.53 -2.33
C THR A 32 1.42 -7.81 -2.28
N ILE A 33 2.22 -6.80 -1.93
CA ILE A 33 3.68 -6.92 -1.78
C ILE A 33 3.99 -7.97 -0.70
N SER A 34 3.38 -7.85 0.48
CA SER A 34 3.60 -8.77 1.59
C SER A 34 3.20 -10.21 1.21
N SER A 35 2.03 -10.41 0.63
CA SER A 35 1.58 -11.73 0.18
C SER A 35 2.54 -12.34 -0.85
N SER A 36 2.99 -11.56 -1.82
CA SER A 36 3.95 -12.00 -2.84
C SER A 36 5.33 -12.31 -2.25
N PHE A 37 5.77 -11.53 -1.27
CA PHE A 37 7.03 -11.77 -0.54
C PHE A 37 7.06 -13.14 0.13
N TYR A 38 5.92 -13.61 0.65
CA TYR A 38 5.76 -14.97 1.20
C TYR A 38 5.47 -16.03 0.13
N GLY A 39 5.74 -15.77 -1.14
CA GLY A 39 5.65 -16.72 -2.24
C GLY A 39 4.22 -17.00 -2.73
N GLN A 40 3.23 -16.21 -2.31
CA GLN A 40 1.86 -16.39 -2.75
C GLN A 40 1.65 -15.80 -4.15
N LYS A 41 0.98 -16.52 -5.02
CA LYS A 41 0.53 -15.99 -6.30
C LYS A 41 -0.65 -15.04 -6.07
N THR A 42 -0.37 -13.75 -6.06
CA THR A 42 -1.32 -12.72 -5.63
C THR A 42 -1.92 -11.98 -6.83
N LEU A 43 -3.23 -11.72 -6.78
CA LEU A 43 -3.95 -10.86 -7.72
C LEU A 43 -4.44 -9.61 -7.01
N LEU A 44 -4.03 -8.43 -7.49
CA LEU A 44 -4.59 -7.15 -7.06
C LEU A 44 -5.66 -6.69 -8.06
N ILE A 45 -6.85 -6.40 -7.55
CA ILE A 45 -7.97 -5.89 -8.34
C ILE A 45 -8.24 -4.44 -7.95
N GLU A 46 -8.18 -3.52 -8.92
CA GLU A 46 -8.50 -2.11 -8.74
C GLU A 46 -9.53 -1.67 -9.80
N LYS A 47 -10.57 -0.95 -9.37
CA LYS A 47 -11.63 -0.45 -10.26
C LYS A 47 -11.22 0.75 -11.11
N ASN A 48 -10.22 1.49 -10.66
CA ASN A 48 -9.69 2.65 -11.39
C ASN A 48 -8.58 2.21 -12.35
N ARG A 49 -8.27 3.05 -13.33
CA ARG A 49 -7.19 2.80 -14.30
C ARG A 49 -5.79 2.90 -13.69
N LYS A 50 -5.64 3.50 -12.50
CA LYS A 50 -4.36 3.74 -11.83
C LYS A 50 -4.48 3.34 -10.36
N LEU A 51 -3.42 2.74 -9.85
CA LEU A 51 -3.25 2.48 -8.43
C LEU A 51 -3.01 3.79 -7.65
N GLY A 52 -3.16 3.75 -6.33
CA GLY A 52 -2.79 4.87 -5.46
C GLY A 52 -3.59 6.15 -5.64
N LYS A 53 -4.79 6.14 -6.25
CA LYS A 53 -5.56 7.35 -6.59
C LYS A 53 -5.75 8.30 -5.39
N LYS A 54 -6.08 7.77 -4.21
CA LYS A 54 -6.21 8.60 -2.99
C LYS A 54 -4.85 9.01 -2.46
N LEU A 55 -3.85 8.13 -2.51
CA LEU A 55 -2.48 8.40 -2.10
C LEU A 55 -1.89 9.60 -2.87
N ALA A 56 -2.19 9.69 -4.16
CA ALA A 56 -1.74 10.78 -5.03
C ALA A 56 -2.12 12.18 -4.53
N GLY A 57 -3.22 12.31 -3.77
CA GLY A 57 -3.68 13.59 -3.22
C GLY A 57 -3.22 13.88 -1.80
N THR A 58 -2.58 12.94 -1.12
CA THR A 58 -2.12 13.13 0.27
C THR A 58 -0.95 14.11 0.36
N GLY A 59 -0.81 14.78 1.51
CA GLY A 59 0.29 15.74 1.75
C GLY A 59 0.36 16.84 0.68
N GLY A 60 -0.78 17.27 0.14
CA GLY A 60 -0.81 18.27 -0.94
C GLY A 60 -0.21 17.78 -2.26
N GLY A 61 -0.34 16.48 -2.57
CA GLY A 61 0.22 15.84 -3.76
C GLY A 61 1.66 15.33 -3.59
N ARG A 62 2.25 15.51 -2.41
CA ARG A 62 3.63 15.07 -2.10
C ARG A 62 3.69 13.70 -1.45
N CYS A 63 2.59 13.23 -0.85
CA CYS A 63 2.49 12.04 0.00
C CYS A 63 3.30 12.16 1.31
N ASN A 64 2.63 12.53 2.40
CA ASN A 64 3.19 12.31 3.73
C ASN A 64 3.17 10.81 4.04
N VAL A 65 4.36 10.19 4.00
CA VAL A 65 4.51 8.73 4.12
C VAL A 65 4.24 8.27 5.55
N THR A 66 4.89 8.93 6.50
CA THR A 66 4.80 8.64 7.94
C THR A 66 5.33 9.81 8.76
N ASN A 67 5.52 9.60 10.06
CA ASN A 67 6.21 10.51 10.96
C ASN A 67 7.45 9.83 11.56
N ASN A 68 8.55 10.54 11.69
CA ASN A 68 9.83 10.04 12.24
C ASN A 68 9.92 10.17 13.78
N GLY A 69 8.80 10.40 14.46
CA GLY A 69 8.72 10.45 15.91
C GLY A 69 8.83 9.07 16.57
N THR A 70 8.83 9.07 17.90
CA THR A 70 8.77 7.83 18.69
C THR A 70 7.41 7.16 18.56
N LEU A 71 7.30 5.90 18.99
CA LEU A 71 5.99 5.21 19.04
C LEU A 71 4.97 5.99 19.90
N ASP A 72 5.41 6.58 21.00
CA ASP A 72 4.55 7.38 21.87
C ASP A 72 4.05 8.64 21.16
N ASP A 73 4.90 9.32 20.37
CA ASP A 73 4.50 10.46 19.54
C ASP A 73 3.45 10.05 18.48
N LEU A 74 3.65 8.91 17.84
CA LEU A 74 2.69 8.37 16.87
C LEU A 74 1.35 8.06 17.54
N MET A 75 1.40 7.39 18.69
CA MET A 75 0.19 7.02 19.42
C MET A 75 -0.56 8.24 19.93
N ALA A 76 0.14 9.28 20.38
CA ALA A 76 -0.46 10.55 20.80
C ALA A 76 -1.12 11.31 19.64
N GLY A 77 -0.60 11.15 18.42
CA GLY A 77 -1.15 11.74 17.20
C GLY A 77 -2.39 11.03 16.64
N ILE A 78 -2.77 9.86 17.16
CA ILE A 78 -3.91 9.09 16.66
C ILE A 78 -5.17 9.46 17.45
N PRO A 79 -6.19 10.06 16.82
CA PRO A 79 -7.42 10.39 17.49
C PRO A 79 -8.22 9.13 17.84
N GLY A 80 -8.84 9.11 19.02
CA GLY A 80 -9.68 8.02 19.48
C GLY A 80 -8.92 6.86 20.09
N ASN A 81 -9.17 5.62 19.62
CA ASN A 81 -8.59 4.41 20.21
C ASN A 81 -7.25 4.03 19.56
N GLY A 82 -6.20 4.79 19.78
CA GLY A 82 -4.85 4.48 19.30
C GLY A 82 -4.32 3.12 19.81
N ARG A 83 -4.78 2.65 20.97
CA ARG A 83 -4.35 1.36 21.54
C ARG A 83 -4.60 0.17 20.62
N PHE A 84 -5.58 0.25 19.73
CA PHE A 84 -5.85 -0.77 18.72
C PHE A 84 -4.65 -1.04 17.80
N LEU A 85 -3.77 -0.04 17.60
CA LEU A 85 -2.64 -0.13 16.68
C LEU A 85 -1.34 -0.62 17.33
N TYR A 86 -1.29 -0.85 18.65
CA TYR A 86 -0.07 -1.34 19.30
C TYR A 86 0.45 -2.65 18.68
N SER A 87 -0.43 -3.62 18.42
CA SER A 87 -0.02 -4.89 17.83
C SER A 87 0.45 -4.75 16.38
N VAL A 88 -0.05 -3.75 15.66
CA VAL A 88 0.39 -3.45 14.29
C VAL A 88 1.78 -2.82 14.33
N PHE A 89 1.97 -1.77 15.12
CA PHE A 89 3.25 -1.08 15.24
C PHE A 89 4.35 -1.92 15.88
N SER A 90 4.02 -2.95 16.67
CA SER A 90 5.02 -3.91 17.18
C SER A 90 5.55 -4.85 16.09
N GLN A 91 4.91 -4.95 14.92
CA GLN A 91 5.29 -5.79 13.80
C GLN A 91 5.83 -4.99 12.62
N PHE A 92 5.30 -3.79 12.39
CA PHE A 92 5.68 -2.92 11.30
C PHE A 92 5.38 -1.47 11.68
N ASP A 93 6.40 -0.73 12.03
CA ASP A 93 6.30 0.64 12.54
C ASP A 93 6.66 1.72 11.49
N ASN A 94 6.84 2.95 11.95
CA ASN A 94 7.22 4.07 11.10
C ASN A 94 8.66 3.97 10.57
N HIS A 95 9.56 3.33 11.30
CA HIS A 95 10.93 3.11 10.84
C HIS A 95 10.97 2.00 9.79
N ASP A 96 10.15 0.97 9.94
CA ASP A 96 10.04 -0.11 8.96
C ASP A 96 9.54 0.41 7.61
N ILE A 97 8.54 1.29 7.59
CA ILE A 97 8.07 1.89 6.33
C ILE A 97 9.10 2.83 5.72
N ILE A 98 9.89 3.56 6.53
CA ILE A 98 11.01 4.37 6.05
C ILE A 98 12.07 3.47 5.39
N ASN A 99 12.46 2.39 6.08
CA ASN A 99 13.42 1.42 5.57
C ASN A 99 12.92 0.76 4.29
N PHE A 100 11.66 0.32 4.26
CA PHE A 100 11.04 -0.27 3.08
C PHE A 100 11.20 0.63 1.84
N PHE A 101 10.84 1.90 1.93
CA PHE A 101 10.98 2.81 0.79
C PHE A 101 12.43 3.11 0.44
N THR A 102 13.30 3.24 1.44
CA THR A 102 14.74 3.52 1.23
C THR A 102 15.43 2.36 0.53
N GLU A 103 15.16 1.13 0.94
CA GLU A 103 15.68 -0.10 0.32
C GLU A 103 15.17 -0.27 -1.11
N ASN A 104 13.97 0.22 -1.40
CA ASN A 104 13.42 0.27 -2.75
C ASN A 104 13.82 1.54 -3.54
N GLY A 105 14.89 2.22 -3.13
CA GLY A 105 15.53 3.30 -3.88
C GLY A 105 14.83 4.66 -3.77
N VAL A 106 13.85 4.82 -2.89
CA VAL A 106 13.17 6.10 -2.66
C VAL A 106 13.96 6.92 -1.66
N LYS A 107 14.43 8.09 -2.08
CA LYS A 107 15.01 9.07 -1.16
C LYS A 107 13.91 9.78 -0.40
N LEU A 108 13.94 9.69 0.92
CA LEU A 108 13.02 10.35 1.83
C LEU A 108 13.69 11.56 2.50
N LYS A 109 12.89 12.52 2.95
CA LYS A 109 13.29 13.65 3.77
C LYS A 109 12.33 13.82 4.95
N VAL A 110 12.84 14.31 6.06
CA VAL A 110 12.04 14.69 7.24
C VAL A 110 11.84 16.19 7.22
N GLU A 111 10.62 16.62 7.40
CA GLU A 111 10.22 18.04 7.52
C GLU A 111 9.72 18.33 8.94
N ASP A 112 9.24 19.56 9.16
CA ASP A 112 8.70 20.03 10.44
C ASP A 112 7.74 19.03 11.08
N HIS A 113 7.79 18.93 12.39
CA HIS A 113 6.97 17.98 13.18
C HIS A 113 7.21 16.50 12.84
N GLY A 114 8.37 16.15 12.31
CA GLY A 114 8.76 14.77 12.00
C GLY A 114 8.06 14.19 10.77
N ARG A 115 7.38 14.96 9.95
CA ARG A 115 6.69 14.48 8.75
C ARG A 115 7.69 13.98 7.72
N VAL A 116 7.43 12.81 7.16
CA VAL A 116 8.31 12.16 6.18
C VAL A 116 7.71 12.23 4.77
N PHE A 117 8.47 12.79 3.85
CA PHE A 117 8.07 12.94 2.45
C PHE A 117 9.12 12.36 1.50
N PRO A 118 8.76 11.98 0.26
CA PRO A 118 9.77 11.72 -0.76
C PRO A 118 10.56 13.00 -1.08
N ALA A 119 11.86 12.89 -1.23
CA ALA A 119 12.73 14.03 -1.55
C ALA A 119 12.36 14.72 -2.87
N SER A 120 11.68 14.00 -3.76
CA SER A 120 11.15 14.53 -5.02
C SER A 120 9.95 15.45 -4.87
N ASP A 121 9.33 15.52 -3.69
CA ASP A 121 8.05 16.20 -3.43
C ASP A 121 6.90 15.74 -4.35
N LYS A 122 6.94 14.49 -4.80
CA LYS A 122 5.92 13.92 -5.69
C LYS A 122 5.39 12.61 -5.12
N SER A 123 4.08 12.55 -4.85
CA SER A 123 3.40 11.32 -4.44
C SER A 123 3.57 10.17 -5.44
N ARG A 124 3.81 10.51 -6.70
CA ARG A 124 4.07 9.52 -7.75
C ARG A 124 5.28 8.65 -7.45
N THR A 125 6.34 9.21 -6.85
CA THR A 125 7.55 8.45 -6.46
C THR A 125 7.21 7.32 -5.48
N ILE A 126 6.30 7.58 -4.54
CA ILE A 126 5.84 6.57 -3.57
C ILE A 126 4.95 5.53 -4.25
N ILE A 127 4.07 5.96 -5.15
CA ILE A 127 3.18 5.06 -5.89
C ILE A 127 4.00 4.11 -6.78
N GLU A 128 4.96 4.64 -7.53
CA GLU A 128 5.84 3.85 -8.42
C GLU A 128 6.71 2.84 -7.66
N ALA A 129 7.07 3.13 -6.42
CA ALA A 129 7.80 2.19 -5.57
C ALA A 129 6.91 1.06 -5.01
N LEU A 130 5.59 1.26 -5.01
CA LEU A 130 4.61 0.25 -4.59
C LEU A 130 4.07 -0.57 -5.77
N GLU A 131 4.23 -0.11 -7.03
CA GLU A 131 3.84 -0.80 -8.26
C GLU A 131 4.87 -1.84 -8.70
#